data_9f3c689df6c0ae5f9d49076e89be1498
#
_entry.id   9f3c689df6c0ae5f9d49076e89be1498
#
_cell.length_a   1.000
_cell.length_b   1.000
_cell.length_c   1.000
_cell.angle_alpha   90.00
_cell.angle_beta   90.00
_cell.angle_gamma   90.00
#
_symmetry.space_group_name_H-M   'P 1'
#
loop_
_entity.id
_entity.type
_entity.pdbx_description
1 polymer ?
#
loop_
_entity_poly.entity_id
_entity_poly.type
_entity_poly.pdbx_seq_one_letter_code
_entity_poly.pdbx_strand_id
1 'polypeptide(L)'
;MSVRHYARPTAVERLFNSLVAVLARVGVSVYGSRVLAVRGRKSGEWRTVPVNLLEHAGAQYLVAPRGETEWVRNLRASGMGELRLGRRRQAFRATEVGAADKLPVLRAYLAKWWFEVKQFFELSGPDAADAEIERIAGQHPVFRVDA
;
A
#
# COMPACT_ATOMS: atom_id res chain seq x y z
N MET A 1 2.74 21.88 -10.72
CA MET A 1 3.68 20.92 -10.14
C MET A 1 3.02 20.22 -8.95
N SER A 2 2.93 18.91 -8.96
CA SER A 2 2.31 18.18 -7.87
C SER A 2 3.24 18.12 -6.66
N VAL A 3 2.69 18.40 -5.49
CA VAL A 3 3.41 18.23 -4.23
C VAL A 3 3.36 16.76 -3.85
N ARG A 4 4.52 16.18 -3.61
CA ARG A 4 4.60 14.78 -3.16
C ARG A 4 4.19 14.69 -1.71
N HIS A 5 3.21 13.84 -1.44
CA HIS A 5 2.76 13.58 -0.09
C HIS A 5 3.59 12.43 0.50
N TYR A 6 4.25 12.70 1.62
CA TYR A 6 5.03 11.70 2.34
C TYR A 6 4.96 11.96 3.83
N ALA A 7 4.48 10.98 4.60
CA ALA A 7 4.39 11.06 6.05
C ALA A 7 5.35 10.07 6.69
N ARG A 8 6.25 10.55 7.56
CA ARG A 8 7.16 9.68 8.31
C ARG A 8 6.42 9.01 9.45
N PRO A 9 6.70 7.73 9.75
CA PRO A 9 6.07 7.04 10.86
C PRO A 9 6.51 7.61 12.22
N THR A 10 5.58 7.66 13.16
CA THR A 10 5.86 7.94 14.57
C THR A 10 6.53 6.72 15.20
N ALA A 11 7.04 6.86 16.44
CA ALA A 11 7.62 5.74 17.18
C ALA A 11 6.60 4.61 17.42
N VAL A 12 5.34 4.95 17.72
CA VAL A 12 4.27 3.97 17.92
C VAL A 12 3.95 3.25 16.62
N GLU A 13 3.86 3.98 15.53
CA GLU A 13 3.62 3.38 14.20
C GLU A 13 4.74 2.46 13.78
N ARG A 14 5.99 2.84 14.04
CA ARG A 14 7.14 1.97 13.74
C ARG A 14 7.11 0.69 14.53
N LEU A 15 6.75 0.76 15.83
CA LEU A 15 6.61 -0.43 16.67
C LEU A 15 5.50 -1.34 16.14
N PHE A 16 4.34 -0.77 15.81
CA PHE A 16 3.22 -1.52 15.25
C PHE A 16 3.60 -2.18 13.92
N ASN A 17 4.22 -1.43 13.01
CA ASN A 17 4.65 -1.95 11.72
C ASN A 17 5.69 -3.07 11.88
N SER A 18 6.61 -2.96 12.85
CA SER A 18 7.58 -4.01 13.15
C SER A 18 6.90 -5.29 13.65
N LEU A 19 5.90 -5.16 14.49
CA LEU A 19 5.12 -6.30 14.99
C LEU A 19 4.38 -6.99 13.86
N VAL A 20 3.70 -6.22 13.00
CA VAL A 20 2.98 -6.74 11.84
C VAL A 20 3.94 -7.47 10.89
N ALA A 21 5.12 -6.90 10.64
CA ALA A 21 6.12 -7.52 9.79
C ALA A 21 6.62 -8.85 10.36
N VAL A 22 6.83 -8.94 11.69
CA VAL A 22 7.24 -10.18 12.35
C VAL A 22 6.16 -11.24 12.21
N LEU A 23 4.90 -10.90 12.47
CA LEU A 23 3.77 -11.82 12.32
C LEU A 23 3.64 -12.32 10.88
N ALA A 24 3.81 -11.44 9.91
CA ALA A 24 3.76 -11.82 8.49
C ALA A 24 4.89 -12.79 8.12
N ARG A 25 6.09 -12.64 8.71
CA ARG A 25 7.21 -13.55 8.47
C ARG A 25 6.95 -14.96 8.97
N VAL A 26 6.18 -15.11 10.04
CA VAL A 26 5.83 -16.43 10.56
C VAL A 26 4.54 -16.99 9.95
N GLY A 27 3.97 -16.31 8.97
CA GLY A 27 2.82 -16.81 8.21
C GLY A 27 1.47 -16.39 8.77
N VAL A 28 1.43 -15.44 9.69
CA VAL A 28 0.19 -14.93 10.28
C VAL A 28 -0.24 -13.67 9.55
N SER A 29 -1.42 -13.70 8.92
CA SER A 29 -2.01 -12.54 8.27
C SER A 29 -2.82 -11.76 9.29
N VAL A 30 -2.31 -10.58 9.70
CA VAL A 30 -3.03 -9.69 10.59
C VAL A 30 -3.83 -8.73 9.72
N TYR A 31 -5.11 -9.06 9.52
CA TYR A 31 -6.07 -8.24 8.78
C TYR A 31 -5.60 -7.89 7.35
N GLY A 32 -4.99 -8.87 6.66
CA GLY A 32 -4.54 -8.69 5.28
C GLY A 32 -3.08 -8.24 5.13
N SER A 33 -2.33 -8.15 6.23
CA SER A 33 -0.94 -7.71 6.17
C SER A 33 -0.04 -8.70 5.44
N ARG A 34 0.96 -8.16 4.74
CA ARG A 34 2.00 -8.91 4.02
C ARG A 34 3.32 -8.17 4.15
N VAL A 35 4.40 -8.87 3.87
CA VAL A 35 5.69 -8.21 3.62
C VAL A 35 5.84 -8.05 2.11
N LEU A 36 5.95 -6.81 1.66
CA LEU A 36 6.23 -6.48 0.27
C LEU A 36 7.74 -6.42 0.09
N ALA A 37 8.25 -7.17 -0.89
CA ALA A 37 9.65 -7.10 -1.29
C ALA A 37 9.74 -6.54 -2.71
N VAL A 38 10.54 -5.51 -2.90
CA VAL A 38 10.77 -4.86 -4.19
C VAL A 38 12.26 -4.62 -4.36
N ARG A 39 12.78 -4.77 -5.57
CA ARG A 39 14.17 -4.42 -5.87
C ARG A 39 14.37 -2.91 -5.79
N GLY A 40 15.41 -2.48 -5.12
CA GLY A 40 15.80 -1.08 -5.09
C GLY A 40 16.17 -0.61 -6.50
N ARG A 41 15.62 0.52 -6.94
CA ARG A 41 15.84 1.05 -8.29
C ARG A 41 17.28 1.49 -8.54
N LYS A 42 18.04 1.72 -7.47
CA LYS A 42 19.46 2.13 -7.55
C LYS A 42 20.40 0.98 -7.26
N SER A 43 20.13 0.20 -6.21
CA SER A 43 21.03 -0.86 -5.74
C SER A 43 20.75 -2.22 -6.36
N GLY A 44 19.53 -2.48 -6.81
CA GLY A 44 19.07 -3.80 -7.21
C GLY A 44 18.85 -4.78 -6.06
N GLU A 45 19.10 -4.36 -4.84
CA GLU A 45 18.90 -5.19 -3.66
C GLU A 45 17.43 -5.24 -3.25
N TRP A 46 17.01 -6.35 -2.67
CA TRP A 46 15.67 -6.50 -2.13
C TRP A 46 15.47 -5.54 -0.96
N ARG A 47 14.37 -4.79 -1.02
CA ARG A 47 13.89 -3.92 0.06
C ARG A 47 12.53 -4.40 0.48
N THR A 48 12.31 -4.51 1.79
CA THR A 48 11.05 -5.02 2.33
C THR A 48 10.33 -3.96 3.16
N VAL A 49 9.00 -4.02 3.12
CA VAL A 49 8.13 -3.11 3.87
C VAL A 49 6.82 -3.83 4.19
N PRO A 50 6.23 -3.60 5.38
CA PRO A 50 4.90 -4.13 5.67
C PRO A 50 3.84 -3.36 4.89
N VAL A 51 2.88 -4.08 4.32
CA VAL A 51 1.77 -3.51 3.55
C VAL A 51 0.48 -4.24 3.89
N ASN A 52 -0.65 -3.61 3.57
CA ASN A 52 -1.96 -4.25 3.62
C ASN A 52 -2.37 -4.62 2.19
N LEU A 53 -2.61 -5.90 1.95
CA LEU A 53 -3.06 -6.38 0.66
C LEU A 53 -4.58 -6.32 0.60
N LEU A 54 -5.11 -5.51 -0.30
CA LEU A 54 -6.54 -5.37 -0.50
C LEU A 54 -7.02 -6.36 -1.58
N GLU A 55 -8.06 -7.11 -1.25
CA GLU A 55 -8.81 -7.89 -2.23
C GLU A 55 -10.12 -7.16 -2.51
N HIS A 56 -10.39 -6.85 -3.77
CA HIS A 56 -11.57 -6.13 -4.19
C HIS A 56 -11.99 -6.55 -5.59
N ALA A 57 -13.26 -6.93 -5.74
CA ALA A 57 -13.84 -7.30 -7.04
C ALA A 57 -13.01 -8.35 -7.81
N GLY A 58 -12.46 -9.34 -7.09
CA GLY A 58 -11.68 -10.42 -7.69
C GLY A 58 -10.24 -10.08 -8.04
N ALA A 59 -9.76 -8.90 -7.68
CA ALA A 59 -8.39 -8.46 -7.93
C ALA A 59 -7.71 -8.06 -6.62
N GLN A 60 -6.37 -7.98 -6.65
CA GLN A 60 -5.56 -7.58 -5.50
C GLN A 60 -4.91 -6.23 -5.76
N TYR A 61 -4.83 -5.41 -4.73
CA TYR A 61 -4.30 -4.05 -4.83
C TYR A 61 -3.41 -3.68 -3.65
N LEU A 62 -2.43 -2.82 -3.94
CA LEU A 62 -1.62 -2.15 -2.93
C LEU A 62 -1.91 -0.66 -3.01
N VAL A 63 -2.27 -0.07 -1.89
CA VAL A 63 -2.50 1.38 -1.77
C VAL A 63 -1.37 1.97 -0.94
N ALA A 64 -0.88 3.13 -1.34
CA ALA A 64 0.19 3.84 -0.64
C ALA A 64 -0.39 4.91 0.29
N PRO A 65 -0.65 4.60 1.57
CA PRO A 65 -1.24 5.58 2.48
C PRO A 65 -0.31 6.76 2.77
N ARG A 66 0.99 6.53 2.73
CA ARG A 66 1.99 7.57 2.99
C ARG A 66 2.45 8.31 1.73
N GLY A 67 1.87 8.01 0.56
CA GLY A 67 2.18 8.67 -0.70
C GLY A 67 3.42 8.11 -1.41
N GLU A 68 4.20 8.98 -2.00
CA GLU A 68 5.37 8.66 -2.85
C GLU A 68 6.58 8.19 -2.03
N THR A 69 6.45 7.04 -1.36
CA THR A 69 7.52 6.43 -0.56
C THR A 69 8.51 5.65 -1.43
N GLU A 70 9.56 5.12 -0.82
CA GLU A 70 10.58 4.37 -1.54
C GLU A 70 10.03 3.13 -2.24
N TRP A 71 9.13 2.38 -1.56
CA TRP A 71 8.58 1.19 -2.20
C TRP A 71 7.73 1.50 -3.43
N VAL A 72 7.02 2.64 -3.40
CA VAL A 72 6.21 3.11 -4.54
C VAL A 72 7.12 3.40 -5.73
N ARG A 73 8.20 4.14 -5.50
CA ARG A 73 9.15 4.50 -6.55
C ARG A 73 9.87 3.29 -7.11
N ASN A 74 10.27 2.36 -6.25
CA ASN A 74 10.93 1.12 -6.65
C ASN A 74 9.98 0.23 -7.46
N LEU A 75 8.75 0.07 -7.00
CA LEU A 75 7.76 -0.74 -7.69
C LEU A 75 7.40 -0.15 -9.06
N ARG A 76 7.25 1.17 -9.12
CA ARG A 76 6.98 1.87 -10.39
C ARG A 76 8.13 1.66 -11.38
N ALA A 77 9.37 1.71 -10.91
CA ALA A 77 10.54 1.53 -11.75
C ALA A 77 10.70 0.09 -12.27
N SER A 78 10.49 -0.91 -11.42
CA SER A 78 10.69 -2.31 -11.80
C SER A 78 9.45 -2.96 -12.42
N GLY A 79 8.26 -2.54 -12.01
CA GLY A 79 6.99 -3.16 -12.43
C GLY A 79 6.75 -4.54 -11.82
N MET A 80 7.59 -4.98 -10.90
CA MET A 80 7.52 -6.31 -10.31
C MET A 80 7.88 -6.28 -8.84
N GLY A 81 7.29 -7.21 -8.08
CA GLY A 81 7.60 -7.39 -6.67
C GLY A 81 7.24 -8.79 -6.19
N GLU A 82 7.33 -8.97 -4.89
CA GLU A 82 7.02 -10.23 -4.25
C GLU A 82 6.27 -9.95 -2.96
N LEU A 83 5.15 -10.61 -2.75
CA LEU A 83 4.40 -10.57 -1.50
C LEU A 83 4.77 -11.81 -0.69
N ARG A 84 5.14 -11.60 0.56
CA ARG A 84 5.60 -12.66 1.47
C ARG A 84 4.68 -12.79 2.67
N LEU A 85 4.35 -14.04 3.01
CA LEU A 85 3.60 -14.39 4.22
C LEU A 85 4.20 -15.68 4.77
N GLY A 86 5.02 -15.58 5.82
CA GLY A 86 5.79 -16.70 6.34
C GLY A 86 6.79 -17.18 5.28
N ARG A 87 6.73 -18.46 4.93
CA ARG A 87 7.57 -19.05 3.87
C ARG A 87 6.95 -18.92 2.48
N ARG A 88 5.70 -18.51 2.40
CA ARG A 88 5.01 -18.35 1.12
C ARG A 88 5.45 -17.06 0.46
N ARG A 89 5.72 -17.14 -0.83
CA ARG A 89 6.15 -16.02 -1.65
C ARG A 89 5.33 -16.00 -2.93
N GLN A 90 4.74 -14.85 -3.21
CA GLN A 90 3.96 -14.63 -4.41
C GLN A 90 4.66 -13.56 -5.24
N ALA A 91 5.32 -13.97 -6.33
CA ALA A 91 5.85 -13.01 -7.29
C ALA A 91 4.69 -12.41 -8.08
N PHE A 92 4.78 -11.12 -8.38
CA PHE A 92 3.70 -10.44 -9.09
C PHE A 92 4.22 -9.34 -10.02
N ARG A 93 3.38 -8.97 -10.97
CA ARG A 93 3.56 -7.76 -11.78
C ARG A 93 2.62 -6.70 -11.25
N ALA A 94 3.11 -5.46 -11.21
CA ALA A 94 2.33 -4.33 -10.74
C ALA A 94 1.93 -3.44 -11.91
N THR A 95 0.65 -3.05 -11.92
CA THR A 95 0.15 -2.06 -12.85
C THR A 95 -0.40 -0.90 -12.03
N GLU A 96 0.14 0.28 -12.23
CA GLU A 96 -0.36 1.46 -11.52
C GLU A 96 -1.75 1.80 -12.02
N VAL A 97 -2.68 1.97 -11.08
CA VAL A 97 -4.09 2.27 -11.40
C VAL A 97 -4.24 3.75 -11.73
N GLY A 98 -4.86 4.04 -12.87
CA GLY A 98 -5.10 5.41 -13.32
C GLY A 98 -6.15 6.13 -12.46
N ALA A 99 -6.14 7.46 -12.52
CA ALA A 99 -7.01 8.30 -11.69
C ALA A 99 -8.51 7.92 -11.81
N ALA A 100 -8.96 7.57 -13.01
CA ALA A 100 -10.37 7.23 -13.26
C ALA A 100 -10.82 5.96 -12.54
N ASP A 101 -9.88 5.05 -12.23
CA ASP A 101 -10.19 3.73 -11.65
C ASP A 101 -9.84 3.61 -10.16
N LYS A 102 -9.30 4.67 -9.56
CA LYS A 102 -8.85 4.64 -8.16
C LYS A 102 -9.97 4.69 -7.13
N LEU A 103 -11.06 5.36 -7.44
CA LEU A 103 -12.12 5.63 -6.46
C LEU A 103 -12.68 4.38 -5.78
N PRO A 104 -13.13 3.34 -6.49
CA PRO A 104 -13.66 2.16 -5.83
C PRO A 104 -12.60 1.41 -5.01
N VAL A 105 -11.35 1.41 -5.46
CA VAL A 105 -10.25 0.77 -4.74
C VAL A 105 -9.94 1.52 -3.44
N LEU A 106 -9.82 2.84 -3.50
CA LEU A 106 -9.58 3.68 -2.32
C LEU A 106 -10.74 3.55 -1.33
N ARG A 107 -11.98 3.54 -1.81
CA ARG A 107 -13.15 3.38 -0.94
C ARG A 107 -13.11 2.04 -0.19
N ALA A 108 -12.81 0.95 -0.88
CA ALA A 108 -12.69 -0.38 -0.27
C ALA A 108 -11.54 -0.44 0.74
N TYR A 109 -10.41 0.19 0.41
CA TYR A 109 -9.25 0.26 1.29
C TYR A 109 -9.57 1.03 2.58
N LEU A 110 -10.19 2.19 2.46
CA LEU A 110 -10.54 3.04 3.60
C LEU A 110 -11.59 2.36 4.49
N ALA A 111 -12.56 1.67 3.91
CA ALA A 111 -13.56 0.93 4.68
C ALA A 111 -12.93 -0.15 5.56
N LYS A 112 -11.86 -0.78 5.10
CA LYS A 112 -11.21 -1.87 5.81
C LYS A 112 -10.18 -1.39 6.84
N TRP A 113 -9.41 -0.35 6.52
CA TRP A 113 -8.27 0.05 7.35
C TRP A 113 -8.31 1.50 7.86
N TRP A 114 -9.44 2.16 7.83
CA TRP A 114 -9.54 3.55 8.29
C TRP A 114 -8.92 3.77 9.67
N PHE A 115 -9.18 2.89 10.62
CA PHE A 115 -8.65 2.98 11.97
C PHE A 115 -7.11 3.03 12.02
N GLU A 116 -6.46 2.43 11.02
CA GLU A 116 -5.00 2.34 10.95
C GLU A 116 -4.39 3.49 10.14
N VAL A 117 -5.08 3.97 9.11
CA VAL A 117 -4.50 4.89 8.13
C VAL A 117 -5.09 6.29 8.14
N LYS A 118 -6.08 6.57 8.98
CA LYS A 118 -6.81 7.84 8.96
C LYS A 118 -5.90 9.08 9.05
N GLN A 119 -4.79 9.01 9.76
CA GLN A 119 -3.86 10.13 9.89
C GLN A 119 -3.15 10.49 8.59
N PHE A 120 -3.16 9.62 7.60
CA PHE A 120 -2.51 9.85 6.31
C PHE A 120 -3.48 10.36 5.23
N PHE A 121 -4.77 10.40 5.53
CA PHE A 121 -5.80 10.82 4.58
C PHE A 121 -6.51 12.08 5.06
N GLU A 122 -6.50 13.10 4.22
CA GLU A 122 -7.21 14.36 4.49
C GLU A 122 -8.68 14.23 4.11
N LEU A 123 -9.40 13.38 4.85
CA LEU A 123 -10.80 13.04 4.59
C LEU A 123 -11.62 13.18 5.86
N SER A 124 -12.92 13.45 5.69
CA SER A 124 -13.88 13.55 6.81
C SER A 124 -14.12 12.20 7.48
N GLY A 125 -13.98 11.10 6.76
CA GLY A 125 -14.19 9.76 7.28
C GLY A 125 -14.00 8.70 6.21
N PRO A 126 -14.17 7.40 6.56
CA PRO A 126 -14.01 6.31 5.60
C PRO A 126 -15.11 6.28 4.55
N ASP A 127 -16.23 6.92 4.83
CA ASP A 127 -17.40 7.05 3.95
C ASP A 127 -17.51 8.44 3.32
N ALA A 128 -16.38 9.16 3.20
CA ALA A 128 -16.33 10.46 2.57
C ALA A 128 -16.94 10.43 1.15
N ALA A 129 -17.52 11.56 0.73
CA ALA A 129 -18.12 11.66 -0.60
C ALA A 129 -17.09 11.42 -1.70
N ASP A 130 -17.55 10.92 -2.85
CA ASP A 130 -16.68 10.61 -3.99
C ASP A 130 -15.79 11.78 -4.39
N ALA A 131 -16.36 12.99 -4.45
CA ALA A 131 -15.59 14.19 -4.82
C ALA A 131 -14.45 14.47 -3.83
N GLU A 132 -14.66 14.19 -2.55
CA GLU A 132 -13.63 14.38 -1.52
C GLU A 132 -12.49 13.38 -1.72
N ILE A 133 -12.80 12.11 -1.97
CA ILE A 133 -11.79 11.08 -2.23
C ILE A 133 -11.04 11.37 -3.53
N GLU A 134 -11.74 11.75 -4.59
CA GLU A 134 -11.12 12.08 -5.87
C GLU A 134 -10.13 13.24 -5.75
N ARG A 135 -10.44 14.22 -4.90
CA ARG A 135 -9.57 15.38 -4.69
C ARG A 135 -8.20 14.98 -4.15
N ILE A 136 -8.13 13.96 -3.29
CA ILE A 136 -6.88 13.53 -2.66
C ILE A 136 -6.26 12.29 -3.33
N ALA A 137 -6.94 11.70 -4.30
CA ALA A 137 -6.51 10.44 -4.91
C ALA A 137 -5.10 10.51 -5.51
N GLY A 138 -4.70 11.65 -6.07
CA GLY A 138 -3.36 11.83 -6.63
C GLY A 138 -2.23 11.74 -5.61
N GLN A 139 -2.53 11.88 -4.32
CA GLN A 139 -1.55 11.77 -3.24
C GLN A 139 -1.29 10.33 -2.80
N HIS A 140 -2.11 9.38 -3.26
CA HIS A 140 -2.06 8.00 -2.80
C HIS A 140 -2.00 7.05 -4.00
N PRO A 141 -0.80 6.71 -4.49
CA PRO A 141 -0.65 5.73 -5.56
C PRO A 141 -1.29 4.39 -5.24
N VAL A 142 -1.86 3.77 -6.26
CA VAL A 142 -2.52 2.46 -6.17
C VAL A 142 -1.95 1.57 -7.26
N PHE A 143 -1.58 0.34 -6.90
CA PHE A 143 -1.10 -0.66 -7.85
C PHE A 143 -1.99 -1.88 -7.82
N ARG A 144 -2.35 -2.38 -9.00
CA ARG A 144 -2.96 -3.69 -9.12
C ARG A 144 -1.87 -4.76 -9.13
N VAL A 145 -2.10 -5.83 -8.39
CA VAL A 145 -1.18 -6.95 -8.25
C VAL A 145 -1.67 -8.09 -9.15
N ASP A 146 -0.87 -8.46 -10.13
CA ASP A 146 -1.17 -9.57 -11.04
C ASP A 146 -0.12 -10.68 -10.85
N ALA A 147 -0.57 -11.83 -10.41
CA ALA A 147 0.30 -12.97 -10.16
C ALA A 147 0.79 -13.63 -11.46
#